data_f5072b72ab09266d15e9dca7a915addf
#
_entry.id   f5072b72ab09266d15e9dca7a915addf
#
_cell.length_a   1.000
_cell.length_b   1.000
_cell.length_c   1.000
_cell.angle_alpha   90.00
_cell.angle_beta   90.00
_cell.angle_gamma   90.00
#
_symmetry.space_group_name_H-M   'P 1'
#
loop_
_entity.id
_entity.type
_entity.pdbx_description
1 polymer ?
#
loop_
_entity_poly.entity_id
_entity_poly.type
_entity_poly.pdbx_seq_one_letter_code
_entity_poly.pdbx_strand_id
1 'polypeptide(L)'
;LPVGMGPSKAKDWDGSNVLGPCIVTPDELDIRDVSLRVRINGEEWGGDSTANMHFSFADLIAYASQDLTLRPGEVLGSGTATGGSGLELDRWLQPGDLIEMEADGIGVLRNRVGAKPH
;
A
#
# COMPACT_ATOMS: atom_id res chain seq x y z
N LEU A 1 9.69 -11.36 -24.44
CA LEU A 1 8.77 -10.94 -23.36
C LEU A 1 7.98 -9.75 -23.87
N PRO A 2 6.64 -9.77 -23.84
CA PRO A 2 5.86 -8.61 -24.22
C PRO A 2 6.18 -7.50 -23.22
N VAL A 3 6.98 -6.56 -23.67
CA VAL A 3 7.29 -5.32 -22.96
C VAL A 3 6.01 -4.51 -22.96
N GLY A 4 5.50 -4.14 -21.80
CA GLY A 4 4.37 -3.24 -21.70
C GLY A 4 3.11 -3.78 -21.03
N MET A 5 3.09 -5.03 -20.67
CA MET A 5 2.08 -5.55 -19.74
C MET A 5 2.60 -5.30 -18.32
N GLY A 6 2.36 -4.14 -17.78
CA GLY A 6 2.69 -3.83 -16.40
C GLY A 6 2.21 -4.89 -15.40
N PRO A 7 2.24 -4.64 -14.11
CA PRO A 7 1.88 -5.63 -13.08
C PRO A 7 0.39 -6.00 -13.04
N SER A 8 -0.42 -5.53 -13.98
CA SER A 8 -1.88 -5.67 -13.98
C SER A 8 -2.31 -7.12 -13.79
N LYS A 9 -1.78 -8.05 -14.56
CA LYS A 9 -2.18 -9.46 -14.42
C LYS A 9 -1.74 -10.09 -13.09
N ALA A 10 -0.69 -9.57 -12.47
CA ALA A 10 -0.20 -10.05 -11.17
C ALA A 10 -0.88 -9.35 -9.99
N LYS A 11 -1.52 -8.19 -10.21
CA LYS A 11 -2.09 -7.35 -9.17
C LYS A 11 -3.56 -6.95 -9.41
N ASP A 12 -4.16 -7.40 -10.50
CA ASP A 12 -5.52 -7.04 -10.91
C ASP A 12 -6.36 -8.31 -11.11
N TRP A 13 -6.74 -8.91 -10.00
CA TRP A 13 -7.63 -10.07 -9.93
C TRP A 13 -8.54 -9.91 -8.70
N ASP A 14 -9.65 -10.62 -8.67
CA ASP A 14 -10.64 -10.53 -7.60
C ASP A 14 -10.03 -10.76 -6.22
N GLY A 15 -10.18 -9.77 -5.33
CA GLY A 15 -9.61 -9.80 -3.99
C GLY A 15 -8.11 -9.47 -3.89
N SER A 16 -7.48 -9.01 -4.97
CA SER A 16 -6.05 -8.62 -4.96
C SER A 16 -5.78 -7.31 -4.25
N ASN A 17 -6.77 -6.43 -4.18
CA ASN A 17 -6.63 -5.11 -3.60
C ASN A 17 -7.56 -4.94 -2.40
N VAL A 18 -7.04 -4.35 -1.34
CA VAL A 18 -7.80 -4.07 -0.13
C VAL A 18 -7.60 -2.61 0.25
N LEU A 19 -8.69 -1.93 0.58
CA LEU A 19 -8.71 -0.55 1.05
C LEU A 19 -9.31 -0.48 2.44
N GLY A 20 -8.75 0.39 3.29
CA GLY A 20 -9.27 0.64 4.64
C GLY A 20 -8.14 1.00 5.61
N PRO A 21 -8.45 1.09 6.92
CA PRO A 21 -9.75 0.90 7.56
C PRO A 21 -10.72 2.06 7.31
N CYS A 22 -10.21 3.24 6.97
CA CYS A 22 -10.99 4.45 6.71
C CYS A 22 -10.28 5.38 5.75
N ILE A 23 -10.92 6.46 5.37
CA ILE A 23 -10.33 7.60 4.68
C ILE A 23 -10.14 8.71 5.71
N VAL A 24 -8.94 9.30 5.75
CA VAL A 24 -8.62 10.46 6.57
C VAL A 24 -8.31 11.62 5.66
N THR A 25 -8.91 12.77 5.94
CA THR A 25 -8.69 14.00 5.17
C THR A 25 -7.42 14.73 5.59
N PRO A 26 -6.78 15.50 4.70
CA PRO A 26 -5.48 16.14 4.98
C PRO A 26 -5.49 17.18 6.09
N ASP A 27 -6.66 17.64 6.52
CA ASP A 27 -6.83 18.53 7.67
C ASP A 27 -6.71 17.81 9.03
N GLU A 28 -6.91 16.49 9.03
CA GLU A 28 -6.82 15.64 10.21
C GLU A 28 -5.43 14.97 10.36
N LEU A 29 -4.64 14.92 9.30
CA LEU A 29 -3.39 14.18 9.26
C LEU A 29 -2.31 14.91 8.47
N ASP A 30 -1.12 15.07 9.05
CA ASP A 30 0.04 15.51 8.26
C ASP A 30 0.59 14.34 7.43
N ILE A 31 0.17 14.28 6.18
CA ILE A 31 0.56 13.22 5.24
C ILE A 31 2.05 13.19 4.90
N ARG A 32 2.83 14.20 5.34
CA ARG A 32 4.27 14.28 5.07
C ARG A 32 5.11 13.48 6.07
N ASP A 33 4.52 13.10 7.20
CA ASP A 33 5.21 12.33 8.24
C ASP A 33 4.25 11.34 8.92
N VAL A 34 3.87 10.32 8.19
CA VAL A 34 3.04 9.23 8.68
C VAL A 34 3.91 7.99 8.85
N SER A 35 4.02 7.49 10.06
CA SER A 35 4.69 6.21 10.32
C SER A 35 3.85 5.05 9.82
N LEU A 36 4.50 4.14 9.13
CA LEU A 36 3.91 2.93 8.57
C LEU A 36 4.56 1.69 9.20
N ARG A 37 3.77 0.69 9.55
CA ARG A 37 4.26 -0.60 10.09
C ARG A 37 3.52 -1.75 9.47
N VAL A 38 4.24 -2.85 9.28
CA VAL A 38 3.68 -4.13 8.84
C VAL A 38 3.97 -5.18 9.89
N ARG A 39 2.91 -5.87 10.35
CA ARG A 39 3.04 -7.02 11.24
C ARG A 39 2.41 -8.25 10.60
N ILE A 40 3.07 -9.38 10.79
CA ILE A 40 2.56 -10.69 10.38
C ILE A 40 2.43 -11.54 11.64
N ASN A 41 1.23 -12.01 11.93
CA ASN A 41 0.93 -12.78 13.14
C ASN A 41 1.41 -12.07 14.43
N GLY A 42 1.35 -10.73 14.46
CA GLY A 42 1.79 -9.90 15.58
C GLY A 42 3.30 -9.60 15.60
N GLU A 43 4.11 -10.23 14.77
CA GLU A 43 5.54 -9.92 14.62
C GLU A 43 5.72 -8.77 13.62
N GLU A 44 6.48 -7.74 14.00
CA GLU A 44 6.81 -6.64 13.09
C GLU A 44 7.82 -7.13 12.03
N TRP A 45 7.45 -7.00 10.77
CA TRP A 45 8.31 -7.35 9.64
C TRP A 45 9.02 -6.13 9.06
N GLY A 46 8.42 -4.97 9.13
CA GLY A 46 9.01 -3.75 8.62
C GLY A 46 8.14 -2.52 8.83
N GLY A 47 8.72 -1.38 8.52
CA GLY A 47 8.06 -0.09 8.61
C GLY A 47 8.91 1.01 8.04
N ASP A 48 8.28 2.14 7.76
CA ASP A 48 8.92 3.34 7.23
C ASP A 48 8.05 4.55 7.56
N SER A 49 8.42 5.73 7.08
CA SER A 49 7.61 6.94 7.16
C SER A 49 7.41 7.54 5.76
N THR A 50 6.27 8.18 5.55
CA THR A 50 6.04 8.99 4.35
C THR A 50 7.03 10.14 4.24
N ALA A 51 7.69 10.54 5.32
CA ALA A 51 8.78 11.52 5.30
C ALA A 51 9.97 11.10 4.44
N ASN A 52 10.13 9.80 4.20
CA ASN A 52 11.21 9.24 3.38
C ASN A 52 10.83 9.07 1.90
N MET A 53 9.65 9.52 1.50
CA MET A 53 9.22 9.48 0.09
C MET A 53 10.14 10.35 -0.76
N HIS A 54 10.56 9.83 -1.92
CA HIS A 54 11.36 10.59 -2.87
C HIS A 54 10.54 11.70 -3.54
N PHE A 55 9.31 11.39 -3.97
CA PHE A 55 8.35 12.35 -4.48
C PHE A 55 7.23 12.57 -3.48
N SER A 56 6.84 13.81 -3.25
CA SER A 56 5.70 14.12 -2.40
C SER A 56 4.37 13.66 -3.03
N PHE A 57 3.32 13.52 -2.24
CA PHE A 57 1.98 13.27 -2.79
C PHE A 57 1.53 14.37 -3.75
N ALA A 58 1.93 15.63 -3.51
CA ALA A 58 1.64 16.74 -4.42
C ALA A 58 2.33 16.55 -5.78
N ASP A 59 3.58 16.10 -5.79
CA ASP A 59 4.32 15.82 -7.04
C ASP A 59 3.65 14.67 -7.81
N LEU A 60 3.22 13.62 -7.11
CA LEU A 60 2.54 12.49 -7.72
C LEU A 60 1.20 12.89 -8.33
N ILE A 61 0.42 13.72 -7.64
CA ILE A 61 -0.86 14.24 -8.15
C ILE A 61 -0.60 15.16 -9.35
N ALA A 62 0.37 16.05 -9.28
CA ALA A 62 0.72 16.94 -10.38
C ALA A 62 1.14 16.16 -11.63
N TYR A 63 1.94 15.10 -11.44
CA TYR A 63 2.34 14.22 -12.55
C TYR A 63 1.16 13.43 -13.12
N ALA A 64 0.34 12.83 -12.28
CA ALA A 64 -0.81 12.02 -12.71
C ALA A 64 -1.89 12.86 -13.42
N SER A 65 -1.98 14.16 -13.12
CA SER A 65 -2.93 15.07 -13.75
C SER A 65 -2.43 15.75 -15.02
N GLN A 66 -1.19 15.47 -15.45
CA GLN A 66 -0.71 15.95 -16.75
C GLN A 66 -1.51 15.27 -17.86
N ASP A 67 -2.18 16.09 -18.67
CA ASP A 67 -3.00 15.65 -19.79
C ASP A 67 -4.15 14.69 -19.45
N LEU A 68 -4.44 14.50 -18.14
CA LEU A 68 -5.53 13.68 -17.63
C LEU A 68 -6.36 14.45 -16.59
N THR A 69 -7.66 14.27 -16.64
CA THR A 69 -8.56 14.80 -15.62
C THR A 69 -8.75 13.77 -14.51
N LEU A 70 -8.22 14.07 -13.32
CA LEU A 70 -8.53 13.28 -12.14
C LEU A 70 -9.96 13.54 -11.68
N ARG A 71 -10.69 12.48 -11.37
CA ARG A 71 -12.10 12.54 -10.98
C ARG A 71 -12.28 12.13 -9.52
N PRO A 72 -13.33 12.61 -8.85
CA PRO A 72 -13.67 12.14 -7.51
C PRO A 72 -13.83 10.61 -7.47
N GLY A 73 -13.24 9.98 -6.45
CA GLY A 73 -13.26 8.54 -6.27
C GLY A 73 -12.09 7.79 -6.90
N GLU A 74 -11.22 8.44 -7.65
CA GLU A 74 -9.98 7.82 -8.14
C GLU A 74 -8.99 7.63 -7.00
N VAL A 75 -8.27 6.51 -7.02
CA VAL A 75 -7.25 6.15 -6.03
C VAL A 75 -5.89 6.14 -6.69
N LEU A 76 -4.95 6.90 -6.14
CA LEU A 76 -3.57 6.94 -6.58
C LEU A 76 -2.69 6.15 -5.61
N GLY A 77 -2.06 5.09 -6.09
CA GLY A 77 -1.06 4.35 -5.32
C GLY A 77 0.29 5.07 -5.37
N SER A 78 0.83 5.45 -4.20
CA SER A 78 2.10 6.16 -4.09
C SER A 78 3.34 5.26 -4.16
N GLY A 79 3.16 3.96 -4.31
CA GLY A 79 4.23 2.97 -4.19
C GLY A 79 4.27 2.31 -2.82
N THR A 80 5.34 1.59 -2.52
CA THR A 80 5.51 0.83 -1.28
C THR A 80 6.57 1.48 -0.39
N ALA A 81 6.39 1.35 0.92
CA ALA A 81 7.42 1.71 1.89
C ALA A 81 8.61 0.75 1.81
N THR A 82 9.83 1.26 2.00
CA THR A 82 11.06 0.45 2.03
C THR A 82 11.00 -0.54 3.18
N GLY A 83 11.37 -1.81 2.92
CA GLY A 83 11.28 -2.88 3.92
C GLY A 83 9.86 -3.32 4.26
N GLY A 84 8.85 -2.82 3.57
CA GLY A 84 7.44 -3.21 3.76
C GLY A 84 7.01 -4.44 2.98
N SER A 85 7.90 -5.00 2.16
CA SER A 85 7.63 -6.17 1.32
C SER A 85 8.34 -7.41 1.85
N GLY A 86 7.63 -8.53 1.95
CA GLY A 86 8.25 -9.81 2.30
C GLY A 86 9.38 -10.22 1.35
N LEU A 87 9.30 -9.83 0.09
CA LEU A 87 10.35 -10.08 -0.90
C LEU A 87 11.68 -9.41 -0.50
N GLU A 88 11.65 -8.19 0.03
CA GLU A 88 12.86 -7.48 0.49
C GLU A 88 13.48 -8.15 1.72
N LEU A 89 12.66 -8.85 2.50
CA LEU A 89 13.05 -9.51 3.75
C LEU A 89 13.38 -11.00 3.57
N ASP A 90 13.24 -11.53 2.35
CA ASP A 90 13.27 -12.98 2.06
C ASP A 90 12.30 -13.77 2.96
N ARG A 91 11.13 -13.20 3.21
CA ARG A 91 10.06 -13.79 4.04
C ARG A 91 8.80 -13.97 3.20
N TRP A 92 8.19 -15.13 3.32
CA TRP A 92 7.05 -15.51 2.51
C TRP A 92 5.82 -15.79 3.37
N LEU A 93 4.71 -15.17 2.99
CA LEU A 93 3.41 -15.38 3.62
C LEU A 93 2.92 -16.80 3.40
N GLN A 94 2.29 -17.36 4.41
CA GLN A 94 1.63 -18.66 4.37
C GLN A 94 0.11 -18.49 4.43
N PRO A 95 -0.66 -19.43 3.86
CA PRO A 95 -2.10 -19.45 4.06
C PRO A 95 -2.47 -19.43 5.54
N GLY A 96 -3.36 -18.53 5.91
CA GLY A 96 -3.80 -18.32 7.29
C GLY A 96 -3.05 -17.22 8.05
N ASP A 97 -1.93 -16.72 7.53
CA ASP A 97 -1.22 -15.60 8.18
C ASP A 97 -2.13 -14.37 8.30
N LEU A 98 -2.05 -13.71 9.44
CA LEU A 98 -2.71 -12.43 9.70
C LEU A 98 -1.76 -11.29 9.35
N ILE A 99 -2.15 -10.52 8.35
CA ILE A 99 -1.43 -9.31 7.91
C ILE A 99 -2.08 -8.10 8.58
N GLU A 100 -1.28 -7.28 9.23
CA GLU A 100 -1.69 -5.99 9.76
C GLU A 100 -0.80 -4.90 9.18
N MET A 101 -1.43 -3.95 8.52
CA MET A 101 -0.77 -2.74 7.99
C MET A 101 -1.30 -1.56 8.79
N GLU A 102 -0.42 -0.90 9.51
CA GLU A 102 -0.73 0.25 10.36
C GLU A 102 -0.18 1.52 9.76
N ALA A 103 -0.99 2.56 9.77
CA ALA A 103 -0.57 3.92 9.48
C ALA A 103 -1.01 4.81 10.64
N ASP A 104 -0.06 5.54 11.24
CA ASP A 104 -0.35 6.43 12.36
C ASP A 104 -1.38 7.49 11.96
N GLY A 105 -2.38 7.69 12.79
CA GLY A 105 -3.49 8.61 12.53
C GLY A 105 -4.60 8.08 11.60
N ILE A 106 -4.39 6.91 10.96
CA ILE A 106 -5.40 6.27 10.11
C ILE A 106 -5.94 5.00 10.79
N GLY A 107 -5.05 4.15 11.28
CA GLY A 107 -5.41 2.91 11.95
C GLY A 107 -4.76 1.67 11.34
N VAL A 108 -5.39 0.53 11.56
CA VAL A 108 -4.85 -0.79 11.17
C VAL A 108 -5.78 -1.47 10.18
N LEU A 109 -5.25 -1.77 9.01
CA LEU A 109 -5.89 -2.64 8.02
C LEU A 109 -5.46 -4.09 8.28
N ARG A 110 -6.43 -4.97 8.51
CA ARG A 110 -6.20 -6.39 8.81
C ARG A 110 -6.78 -7.28 7.73
N ASN A 111 -5.97 -8.23 7.30
CA ASN A 111 -6.39 -9.25 6.34
C ASN A 111 -5.73 -10.58 6.67
N ARG A 112 -6.37 -11.66 6.23
CA ARG A 112 -5.83 -13.00 6.38
C ARG A 112 -5.50 -13.59 5.01
N VAL A 113 -4.34 -14.19 4.91
CA VAL A 113 -3.92 -14.86 3.66
C VAL A 113 -4.86 -16.05 3.40
N GLY A 114 -5.54 -16.03 2.27
CA GLY A 114 -6.42 -17.10 1.83
C GLY A 114 -5.65 -18.35 1.39
N ALA A 115 -6.35 -19.47 1.30
CA ALA A 115 -5.83 -20.65 0.63
C ALA A 115 -5.79 -20.41 -0.88
N LYS A 116 -4.79 -20.97 -1.56
CA LYS A 116 -4.72 -20.92 -3.03
C LYS A 116 -5.96 -21.60 -3.60
N PRO A 117 -6.71 -20.96 -4.49
CA PRO A 117 -7.79 -21.65 -5.20
C PRO A 117 -7.21 -22.81 -5.99
N HIS A 118 -7.88 -23.94 -5.96
CA HIS A 118 -7.52 -25.12 -6.75
C HIS A 118 -7.91 -24.93 -8.20
#